data_44db821b4f7c4a46f6222331db2a7444
#
_entry.id   44db821b4f7c4a46f6222331db2a7444
#
_cell.length_a   1.000
_cell.length_b   1.000
_cell.length_c   1.000
_cell.angle_alpha   90.00
_cell.angle_beta   90.00
_cell.angle_gamma   90.00
#
_symmetry.space_group_name_H-M   'P 1'
#
loop_
_entity.id
_entity.type
_entity.pdbx_description
1 polymer ?
#
loop_
_entity_poly.entity_id
_entity_poly.type
_entity_poly.pdbx_seq_one_letter_code
_entity_poly.pdbx_strand_id
1 'polypeptide(L)'
;MQKVTILCVGKLKEKFYADAVSEYSKRLSRFCKLEITELSEERLPEDPSPAQIEAALSREADTIRAKLPPAAMAVALCVEGKQRSSEELARLMADSASRGVSHLVFLIGGSFGLHPSIKELAAVRLSMSPMTFPHHLARVMLLEQIYRAYQINAGTRYHK
;
A
#
# COMPACT_ATOMS: atom_id res chain seq x y z
N MET A 1 16.17 -9.29 7.41
CA MET A 1 14.94 -8.54 7.69
C MET A 1 14.30 -8.15 6.37
N GLN A 2 13.03 -8.45 6.18
CA GLN A 2 12.30 -8.15 4.96
C GLN A 2 12.19 -6.63 4.76
N LYS A 3 12.30 -6.18 3.53
CA LYS A 3 12.02 -4.79 3.17
C LYS A 3 10.55 -4.63 2.80
N VAL A 4 9.91 -3.59 3.33
CA VAL A 4 8.53 -3.24 3.01
C VAL A 4 8.51 -1.79 2.55
N THR A 5 8.01 -1.56 1.35
CA THR A 5 7.81 -0.20 0.82
C THR A 5 6.33 0.08 0.68
N ILE A 6 5.91 1.23 1.16
CA ILE A 6 4.59 1.79 0.87
C ILE A 6 4.79 2.85 -0.20
N LEU A 7 4.33 2.56 -1.40
CA LEU A 7 4.45 3.46 -2.54
C LEU A 7 3.10 4.15 -2.73
N CYS A 8 3.03 5.43 -2.39
CA CYS A 8 1.78 6.18 -2.30
C CYS A 8 1.75 7.29 -3.33
N VAL A 9 0.63 7.44 -4.02
CA VAL A 9 0.36 8.64 -4.83
C VAL A 9 -0.28 9.69 -3.91
N GLY A 10 0.39 10.84 -3.80
CA GLY A 10 -0.03 11.95 -2.94
C GLY A 10 0.84 12.12 -1.70
N LYS A 11 0.84 13.33 -1.17
CA LYS A 11 1.61 13.70 0.02
C LYS A 11 0.67 13.97 1.19
N LEU A 12 1.07 13.52 2.39
CA LEU A 12 0.32 13.82 3.61
C LEU A 12 0.38 15.32 3.88
N LYS A 13 -0.77 15.89 4.22
CA LYS A 13 -0.91 17.32 4.58
C LYS A 13 -1.34 17.48 6.03
N GLU A 14 -2.18 16.59 6.53
CA GLU A 14 -2.73 16.64 7.88
C GLU A 14 -1.73 16.08 8.88
N LYS A 15 -1.46 16.88 9.93
CA LYS A 15 -0.53 16.49 10.99
C LYS A 15 -0.96 15.20 11.70
N PHE A 16 -2.26 14.99 11.90
CA PHE A 16 -2.74 13.79 12.60
C PHE A 16 -2.46 12.50 11.80
N TYR A 17 -2.51 12.54 10.48
CA TYR A 17 -2.10 11.39 9.66
C TYR A 17 -0.58 11.20 9.71
N ALA A 18 0.18 12.28 9.62
CA ALA A 18 1.64 12.22 9.70
C ALA A 18 2.11 11.66 11.04
N ASP A 19 1.47 12.06 12.13
CA ASP A 19 1.78 11.56 13.47
C ASP A 19 1.47 10.05 13.58
N ALA A 20 0.33 9.61 13.05
CA ALA A 20 -0.04 8.20 13.03
C ALA A 20 0.94 7.36 12.19
N VAL A 21 1.31 7.84 11.01
CA VAL A 21 2.29 7.18 10.14
C VAL A 21 3.64 7.06 10.85
N SER A 22 4.07 8.13 11.53
CA SER A 22 5.32 8.14 12.30
C SER A 22 5.30 7.09 13.43
N GLU A 23 4.19 6.98 14.14
CA GLU A 23 4.06 6.01 15.24
C GLU A 23 4.15 4.57 14.72
N TYR A 24 3.41 4.23 13.67
CA TYR A 24 3.47 2.88 13.11
C TYR A 24 4.81 2.57 12.44
N SER A 25 5.43 3.56 11.81
CA SER A 25 6.79 3.40 11.25
C SER A 25 7.80 3.04 12.35
N LYS A 26 7.71 3.69 13.50
CA LYS A 26 8.54 3.38 14.66
C LYS A 26 8.31 1.95 15.16
N ARG A 27 7.05 1.54 15.28
CA ARG A 27 6.71 0.18 15.71
C ARG A 27 7.22 -0.87 14.74
N LEU A 28 7.09 -0.62 13.44
CA LEU A 28 7.50 -1.54 12.38
C LEU A 28 9.02 -1.68 12.26
N SER A 29 9.80 -0.73 12.75
CA SER A 29 11.25 -0.76 12.62
C SER A 29 11.90 -2.00 13.26
N ARG A 30 11.21 -2.65 14.19
CA ARG A 30 11.66 -3.89 14.83
C ARG A 30 11.46 -5.12 13.95
N PHE A 31 10.58 -5.05 12.95
CA PHE A 31 10.15 -6.21 12.17
C PHE A 31 10.63 -6.18 10.72
N CYS A 32 10.77 -5.00 10.16
CA CYS A 32 11.13 -4.85 8.75
C CYS A 32 11.88 -3.54 8.49
N LYS A 33 12.48 -3.47 7.31
CA LYS A 33 13.03 -2.21 6.80
C LYS A 33 11.90 -1.51 6.05
N LEU A 34 11.23 -0.59 6.74
CA LEU A 34 10.12 0.16 6.17
C LEU A 34 10.62 1.38 5.40
N GLU A 35 10.08 1.57 4.21
CA GLU A 35 10.28 2.77 3.41
C GLU A 35 8.93 3.26 2.92
N ILE A 36 8.65 4.55 3.06
CA ILE A 36 7.45 5.17 2.53
C ILE A 36 7.88 6.15 1.45
N THR A 37 7.44 5.88 0.20
CA THR A 37 7.75 6.72 -0.95
C THR A 37 6.48 7.40 -1.41
N GLU A 38 6.47 8.73 -1.36
CA GLU A 38 5.36 9.54 -1.83
C GLU A 38 5.63 10.01 -3.26
N LEU A 39 4.67 9.78 -4.15
CA LEU A 39 4.72 10.26 -5.53
C LEU A 39 3.75 11.42 -5.70
N SER A 40 4.08 12.36 -6.56
CA SER A 40 3.20 13.48 -6.85
C SER A 40 1.93 12.99 -7.55
N GLU A 41 0.77 13.43 -7.06
CA GLU A 41 -0.50 13.19 -7.73
C GLU A 41 -0.63 14.12 -8.94
N GLU A 42 -1.08 13.58 -10.07
CA GLU A 42 -1.33 14.38 -11.27
C GLU A 42 -2.50 15.32 -11.04
N ARG A 43 -2.31 16.57 -11.49
CA ARG A 43 -3.35 17.59 -11.36
C ARG A 43 -4.50 17.33 -12.32
N LEU A 44 -5.73 17.48 -11.80
CA LEU A 44 -6.95 17.36 -12.56
C LEU A 44 -7.82 18.58 -12.32
N PRO A 45 -8.65 18.98 -13.30
CA PRO A 45 -9.65 20.03 -13.07
C PRO A 45 -10.68 19.57 -12.04
N GLU A 46 -11.49 20.49 -11.54
CA GLU A 46 -12.49 20.20 -10.50
C GLU A 46 -13.49 19.11 -10.90
N ASP A 47 -13.89 19.09 -12.17
CA ASP A 47 -14.81 18.10 -12.73
C ASP A 47 -14.16 17.44 -13.94
N PRO A 48 -13.21 16.50 -13.73
CA PRO A 48 -12.46 15.92 -14.82
C PRO A 48 -13.30 14.94 -15.65
N SER A 49 -13.06 14.94 -16.96
CA SER A 49 -13.65 13.95 -17.87
C SER A 49 -13.00 12.58 -17.66
N PRO A 50 -13.68 11.49 -18.09
CA PRO A 50 -13.06 10.16 -18.05
C PRO A 50 -11.72 10.09 -18.78
N ALA A 51 -11.57 10.78 -19.91
CA ALA A 51 -10.32 10.82 -20.66
C ALA A 51 -9.21 11.54 -19.89
N GLN A 52 -9.53 12.61 -19.17
CA GLN A 52 -8.58 13.32 -18.33
C GLN A 52 -8.11 12.46 -17.14
N ILE A 53 -9.04 11.74 -16.52
CA ILE A 53 -8.73 10.80 -15.44
C ILE A 53 -7.81 9.69 -15.94
N GLU A 54 -8.14 9.08 -17.08
CA GLU A 54 -7.31 8.03 -17.69
C GLU A 54 -5.91 8.52 -18.00
N ALA A 55 -5.77 9.70 -18.57
CA ALA A 55 -4.45 10.28 -18.88
C ALA A 55 -3.63 10.55 -17.61
N ALA A 56 -4.26 11.08 -16.55
CA ALA A 56 -3.60 11.32 -15.28
C ALA A 56 -3.13 10.01 -14.63
N LEU A 57 -4.01 9.01 -14.55
CA LEU A 57 -3.67 7.70 -13.99
C LEU A 57 -2.59 6.99 -14.79
N SER A 58 -2.58 7.14 -16.12
CA SER A 58 -1.53 6.58 -16.98
C SER A 58 -0.16 7.18 -16.67
N ARG A 59 -0.08 8.48 -16.45
CA ARG A 59 1.17 9.15 -16.06
C ARG A 59 1.63 8.73 -14.66
N GLU A 60 0.71 8.63 -13.71
CA GLU A 60 1.02 8.11 -12.37
C GLU A 60 1.52 6.66 -12.45
N ALA A 61 0.92 5.85 -13.31
CA ALA A 61 1.35 4.48 -13.54
C ALA A 61 2.79 4.38 -14.06
N ASP A 62 3.18 5.25 -14.97
CA ASP A 62 4.56 5.30 -15.47
C ASP A 62 5.54 5.59 -14.33
N THR A 63 5.19 6.52 -13.45
CA THR A 63 6.01 6.86 -12.28
C THR A 63 6.10 5.69 -11.30
N ILE A 64 4.98 5.01 -11.05
CA ILE A 64 4.96 3.82 -10.19
C ILE A 64 5.86 2.73 -10.76
N ARG A 65 5.72 2.41 -12.05
CA ARG A 65 6.56 1.39 -12.70
C ARG A 65 8.04 1.71 -12.59
N ALA A 66 8.41 2.98 -12.74
CA ALA A 66 9.81 3.41 -12.64
C ALA A 66 10.39 3.22 -11.24
N LYS A 67 9.56 3.25 -10.21
CA LYS A 67 9.95 3.08 -8.80
C LYS A 67 9.86 1.64 -8.30
N LEU A 68 9.20 0.77 -9.05
CA LEU A 68 8.95 -0.60 -8.61
C LEU A 68 10.15 -1.50 -8.96
N PRO A 69 10.85 -2.06 -7.95
CA PRO A 69 11.98 -2.95 -8.24
C PRO A 69 11.52 -4.24 -8.93
N PRO A 70 12.27 -4.78 -9.89
CA PRO A 70 11.85 -5.96 -10.65
C PRO A 70 11.61 -7.21 -9.81
N ALA A 71 12.36 -7.37 -8.71
CA ALA A 71 12.26 -8.55 -7.84
C ALA A 71 11.25 -8.37 -6.70
N ALA A 72 10.62 -7.21 -6.58
CA ALA A 72 9.66 -6.95 -5.52
C ALA A 72 8.32 -7.59 -5.82
N MET A 73 7.65 -8.06 -4.77
CA MET A 73 6.26 -8.50 -4.86
C MET A 73 5.35 -7.31 -4.62
N ALA A 74 4.58 -6.93 -5.63
CA ALA A 74 3.67 -5.81 -5.54
C ALA A 74 2.28 -6.24 -5.06
N VAL A 75 1.74 -5.51 -4.08
CA VAL A 75 0.39 -5.66 -3.55
C VAL A 75 -0.35 -4.36 -3.80
N ALA A 76 -1.33 -4.37 -4.69
CA ALA A 76 -2.12 -3.19 -5.01
C ALA A 76 -3.35 -3.10 -4.09
N LEU A 77 -3.49 -1.97 -3.40
CA LEU A 77 -4.71 -1.66 -2.66
C LEU A 77 -5.78 -1.17 -3.63
N CYS A 78 -6.91 -1.85 -3.67
CA CYS A 78 -8.05 -1.44 -4.48
C CYS A 78 -9.34 -2.05 -3.93
N VAL A 79 -10.44 -1.31 -4.06
CA VAL A 79 -11.75 -1.72 -3.51
C VAL A 79 -12.22 -3.04 -4.10
N GLU A 80 -11.98 -3.23 -5.41
CA GLU A 80 -12.37 -4.44 -6.16
C GLU A 80 -11.44 -5.64 -5.96
N GLY A 81 -10.39 -5.49 -5.15
CA GLY A 81 -9.48 -6.59 -4.86
C GLY A 81 -10.10 -7.64 -3.94
N LYS A 82 -9.33 -8.68 -3.64
CA LYS A 82 -9.75 -9.72 -2.71
C LYS A 82 -9.70 -9.19 -1.28
N GLN A 83 -10.80 -9.34 -0.55
CA GLN A 83 -10.82 -9.07 0.88
C GLN A 83 -10.10 -10.17 1.63
N ARG A 84 -9.27 -9.79 2.59
CA ARG A 84 -8.52 -10.73 3.43
C ARG A 84 -8.66 -10.32 4.88
N SER A 85 -8.69 -11.30 5.77
CA SER A 85 -8.60 -11.06 7.21
C SER A 85 -7.16 -10.65 7.58
N SER A 86 -7.00 -10.13 8.79
CA SER A 86 -5.66 -9.84 9.32
C SER A 86 -4.77 -11.06 9.34
N GLU A 87 -5.32 -12.23 9.70
CA GLU A 87 -4.61 -13.52 9.70
C GLU A 87 -4.22 -13.95 8.29
N GLU A 88 -5.09 -13.70 7.30
CA GLU A 88 -4.78 -14.02 5.89
C GLU A 88 -3.67 -13.12 5.36
N LEU A 89 -3.65 -11.84 5.74
CA LEU A 89 -2.55 -10.94 5.38
C LEU A 89 -1.25 -11.40 6.04
N ALA A 90 -1.29 -11.77 7.31
CA ALA A 90 -0.12 -12.30 8.02
C ALA A 90 0.42 -13.55 7.32
N ARG A 91 -0.44 -14.46 6.91
CA ARG A 91 -0.07 -15.67 6.17
C ARG A 91 0.54 -15.33 4.81
N LEU A 92 -0.07 -14.40 4.07
CA LEU A 92 0.47 -13.93 2.79
C LEU A 92 1.91 -13.42 2.95
N MET A 93 2.16 -12.62 3.97
CA MET A 93 3.48 -12.06 4.23
C MET A 93 4.49 -13.13 4.65
N ALA A 94 4.09 -14.05 5.52
CA ALA A 94 4.94 -15.17 5.94
C ALA A 94 5.28 -16.10 4.77
N ASP A 95 4.29 -16.43 3.94
CA ASP A 95 4.47 -17.30 2.77
C ASP A 95 5.39 -16.64 1.73
N SER A 96 5.26 -15.34 1.52
CA SER A 96 6.14 -14.61 0.60
C SER A 96 7.59 -14.65 1.08
N ALA A 97 7.81 -14.44 2.36
CA ALA A 97 9.15 -14.51 2.96
C ALA A 97 9.75 -15.90 2.83
N SER A 98 8.98 -16.97 3.09
CA SER A 98 9.45 -18.37 2.97
C SER A 98 9.77 -18.75 1.54
N ARG A 99 9.17 -18.09 0.54
CA ARG A 99 9.47 -18.27 -0.88
C ARG A 99 10.63 -17.40 -1.39
N GLY A 100 11.32 -16.70 -0.48
CA GLY A 100 12.47 -15.88 -0.82
C GLY A 100 12.16 -14.47 -1.27
N VAL A 101 10.92 -13.99 -1.11
CA VAL A 101 10.57 -12.60 -1.40
C VAL A 101 11.15 -11.72 -0.29
N SER A 102 12.17 -10.95 -0.63
CA SER A 102 12.86 -10.06 0.31
C SER A 102 12.27 -8.65 0.35
N HIS A 103 11.47 -8.29 -0.65
CA HIS A 103 10.91 -6.94 -0.79
C HIS A 103 9.43 -6.98 -1.16
N LEU A 104 8.57 -6.51 -0.26
CA LEU A 104 7.15 -6.29 -0.50
C LEU A 104 6.92 -4.82 -0.79
N VAL A 105 6.14 -4.51 -1.83
CA VAL A 105 5.75 -3.14 -2.16
C VAL A 105 4.23 -3.07 -2.17
N PHE A 106 3.67 -2.29 -1.26
CA PHE A 106 2.23 -1.99 -1.22
C PHE A 106 1.98 -0.69 -1.99
N LEU A 107 1.04 -0.74 -2.91
CA LEU A 107 0.72 0.38 -3.81
C LEU A 107 -0.61 1.00 -3.39
N ILE A 108 -0.59 2.30 -3.09
CA ILE A 108 -1.78 3.08 -2.75
C ILE A 108 -1.93 4.19 -3.77
N GLY A 109 -3.06 4.21 -4.49
CA GLY A 109 -3.37 5.25 -5.46
C GLY A 109 -3.82 6.55 -4.80
N GLY A 110 -3.97 7.58 -5.63
CA GLY A 110 -4.52 8.87 -5.21
C GLY A 110 -6.04 8.88 -5.23
N SER A 111 -6.62 10.05 -5.48
CA SER A 111 -8.08 10.29 -5.40
C SER A 111 -8.90 9.41 -6.34
N PHE A 112 -8.35 9.03 -7.49
CA PHE A 112 -9.02 8.18 -8.49
C PHE A 112 -8.48 6.75 -8.52
N GLY A 113 -7.73 6.36 -7.50
CA GLY A 113 -7.19 5.01 -7.38
C GLY A 113 -5.95 4.77 -8.25
N LEU A 114 -5.77 3.53 -8.66
CA LEU A 114 -4.65 3.08 -9.48
C LEU A 114 -5.11 2.80 -10.91
N HIS A 115 -4.25 3.08 -11.88
CA HIS A 115 -4.49 2.70 -13.27
C HIS A 115 -4.65 1.17 -13.38
N PRO A 116 -5.56 0.67 -14.24
CA PRO A 116 -5.75 -0.78 -14.41
C PRO A 116 -4.46 -1.55 -14.70
N SER A 117 -3.52 -0.97 -15.46
CA SER A 117 -2.24 -1.62 -15.77
C SER A 117 -1.40 -1.91 -14.53
N ILE A 118 -1.51 -1.07 -13.49
CA ILE A 118 -0.81 -1.30 -12.21
C ILE A 118 -1.48 -2.43 -11.45
N LYS A 119 -2.81 -2.47 -11.43
CA LYS A 119 -3.55 -3.57 -10.80
C LYS A 119 -3.24 -4.91 -11.46
N GLU A 120 -3.10 -4.93 -12.78
CA GLU A 120 -2.76 -6.15 -13.54
C GLU A 120 -1.36 -6.65 -13.25
N LEU A 121 -0.38 -5.76 -13.12
CA LEU A 121 1.01 -6.16 -12.85
C LEU A 121 1.23 -6.61 -11.39
N ALA A 122 0.36 -6.19 -10.47
CA ALA A 122 0.48 -6.57 -9.06
C ALA A 122 0.24 -8.05 -8.86
N ALA A 123 1.08 -8.69 -8.05
CA ALA A 123 0.92 -10.10 -7.70
C ALA A 123 -0.36 -10.34 -6.88
N VAL A 124 -0.75 -9.36 -6.09
CA VAL A 124 -1.95 -9.42 -5.24
C VAL A 124 -2.71 -8.11 -5.36
N ARG A 125 -4.03 -8.22 -5.47
CA ARG A 125 -4.94 -7.09 -5.34
C ARG A 125 -5.68 -7.26 -4.02
N LEU A 126 -5.45 -6.34 -3.10
CA LEU A 126 -5.95 -6.40 -1.73
C LEU A 126 -7.03 -5.35 -1.53
N SER A 127 -8.22 -5.78 -1.12
CA SER A 127 -9.29 -4.88 -0.68
C SER A 127 -9.37 -4.88 0.84
N MET A 128 -9.36 -3.69 1.43
CA MET A 128 -9.56 -3.54 2.87
C MET A 128 -11.05 -3.60 3.22
N SER A 129 -11.93 -3.24 2.29
CA SER A 129 -13.38 -3.17 2.51
C SER A 129 -14.09 -2.86 1.19
N PRO A 130 -15.38 -3.23 1.03
CA PRO A 130 -16.21 -2.68 -0.03
C PRO A 130 -16.42 -1.17 0.08
N MET A 131 -16.24 -0.61 1.27
CA MET A 131 -16.28 0.83 1.49
C MET A 131 -15.01 1.50 0.96
N THR A 132 -15.14 2.74 0.52
CA THR A 132 -14.02 3.57 0.11
C THR A 132 -13.52 4.41 1.27
N PHE A 133 -12.22 4.46 1.46
CA PHE A 133 -11.57 5.31 2.47
C PHE A 133 -10.70 6.36 1.80
N PRO A 134 -10.55 7.55 2.40
CA PRO A 134 -9.55 8.50 1.92
C PRO A 134 -8.18 7.82 1.87
N HIS A 135 -7.42 8.09 0.80
CA HIS A 135 -6.15 7.38 0.58
C HIS A 135 -5.11 7.63 1.69
N HIS A 136 -5.14 8.78 2.35
CA HIS A 136 -4.26 9.06 3.49
C HIS A 136 -4.66 8.25 4.74
N LEU A 137 -5.95 8.06 4.98
CA LEU A 137 -6.43 7.18 6.05
C LEU A 137 -6.10 5.72 5.73
N ALA A 138 -6.29 5.31 4.49
CA ALA A 138 -5.95 3.95 4.05
C ALA A 138 -4.47 3.63 4.29
N ARG A 139 -3.58 4.62 4.12
CA ARG A 139 -2.14 4.47 4.43
C ARG A 139 -1.92 4.11 5.90
N VAL A 140 -2.57 4.81 6.81
CA VAL A 140 -2.48 4.53 8.26
C VAL A 140 -3.03 3.14 8.57
N MET A 141 -4.20 2.81 8.03
CA MET A 141 -4.84 1.51 8.22
C MET A 141 -3.96 0.37 7.72
N LEU A 142 -3.34 0.55 6.56
CA LEU A 142 -2.43 -0.44 5.99
C LEU A 142 -1.20 -0.65 6.89
N LEU A 143 -0.58 0.43 7.37
CA LEU A 143 0.56 0.32 8.27
C LEU A 143 0.18 -0.43 9.55
N GLU A 144 -1.00 -0.16 10.12
CA GLU A 144 -1.52 -0.89 11.27
C GLU A 144 -1.66 -2.39 10.95
N GLN A 145 -2.22 -2.72 9.80
CA GLN A 145 -2.41 -4.13 9.40
C GLN A 145 -1.09 -4.85 9.12
N ILE A 146 -0.12 -4.18 8.54
CA ILE A 146 1.23 -4.75 8.35
C ILE A 146 1.89 -5.01 9.71
N TYR A 147 1.79 -4.06 10.63
CA TYR A 147 2.28 -4.22 11.99
C TYR A 147 1.60 -5.40 12.69
N ARG A 148 0.27 -5.49 12.58
CA ARG A 148 -0.52 -6.58 13.13
C ARG A 148 -0.12 -7.92 12.54
N ALA A 149 0.14 -7.98 11.25
CA ALA A 149 0.59 -9.18 10.57
C ALA A 149 1.93 -9.70 11.14
N TYR A 150 2.89 -8.81 11.35
CA TYR A 150 4.15 -9.18 11.99
C TYR A 150 3.95 -9.65 13.42
N GLN A 151 3.05 -9.02 14.17
CA GLN A 151 2.72 -9.45 15.53
C GLN A 151 2.08 -10.84 15.56
N ILE A 152 1.17 -11.11 14.64
CA ILE A 152 0.54 -12.44 14.50
C ILE A 152 1.63 -13.49 14.20
N ASN A 153 2.51 -13.21 13.25
CA ASN A 153 3.56 -14.14 12.85
C ASN A 153 4.59 -14.36 13.96
N ALA A 154 4.78 -13.38 14.83
CA ALA A 154 5.66 -13.50 16.01
C ALA A 154 4.98 -14.20 17.19
N GLY A 155 3.70 -14.50 17.11
CA GLY A 155 2.95 -15.18 18.17
C GLY A 155 2.71 -14.33 19.43
N THR A 156 2.67 -13.01 19.27
CA THR A 156 2.43 -12.11 20.39
C THR A 156 0.94 -11.99 20.72
N ARG A 157 0.62 -11.28 21.80
CA ARG A 157 -0.77 -11.05 22.24
C ARG A 157 -1.41 -9.79 21.63
N TYR A 158 -0.77 -9.15 20.68
CA TYR A 158 -1.29 -7.92 20.08
C TYR A 158 -2.65 -8.15 19.38
N HIS A 159 -2.74 -9.19 18.57
CA HIS A 159 -3.98 -9.54 17.87
C HIS A 159 -4.86 -10.41 18.79
N LYS A 160 -6.14 -10.01 18.95
CA LYS A 160 -7.09 -10.70 19.83
C LYS A 160 -8.29 -11.20 19.05
#